data_d47a104101d9a65acc3e6b985760cd89
#
_entry.id   d47a104101d9a65acc3e6b985760cd89
#
_cell.length_a   1.000
_cell.length_b   1.000
_cell.length_c   1.000
_cell.angle_alpha   90.00
_cell.angle_beta   90.00
_cell.angle_gamma   90.00
#
_symmetry.space_group_name_H-M   'P 1'
#
loop_
_entity.id
_entity.type
_entity.pdbx_description
1 polymer ?
#
loop_
_entity_poly.entity_id
_entity_poly.type
_entity_poly.pdbx_seq_one_letter_code
_entity_poly.pdbx_strand_id
1 'polypeptide(L)'
;MSINRVTFFPVGNGDTTLIEANDKTILTDINYRCERYTDRFRSSIDVNGNVGNAATLGHEEASKPFQWIYYDFALDLQYACYQSSYRSNREYRLSLLVLTHPDQNNLTGFDKLFYHGEPVEFEDRPKEDDKLILIEEIWINPCFTDSKFETDESKPVFQEIKRRLNLQGSKESELNGNRISVLEASPSGLVKTFSRNIEAYVLSPVISGEDQPDVNDTSLVIRWTVKVFGGTNRIMLGGDATVGVWDRIWQNYQNNTDKLSWNILLAPHHCSIDAMARKNQVGKYEYSENALKALGQVEGDGFVVSSSKEIKLNDDVLPSWEAKQKYLGILKDADGTRFLNPDTRANAPLLYSPLQDDKPEPVVFNLTKEGPALDEPAPASPHTPHKIVPVETGNDEFGYKWNMKV
;
A
#
# COMPACT_ATOMS: atom_id res chain seq x y z
N MET A 1 -20.98 -8.23 8.76
CA MET A 1 -19.85 -8.15 9.71
C MET A 1 -18.92 -7.10 9.17
N SER A 2 -18.39 -6.21 10.01
CA SER A 2 -17.37 -5.26 9.56
C SER A 2 -16.08 -6.01 9.21
N ILE A 3 -15.49 -5.68 8.07
CA ILE A 3 -14.19 -6.21 7.66
C ILE A 3 -13.13 -5.53 8.51
N ASN A 4 -12.20 -6.32 9.06
CA ASN A 4 -11.05 -5.81 9.80
C ASN A 4 -9.82 -6.54 9.30
N ARG A 5 -9.07 -5.90 8.39
CA ARG A 5 -7.89 -6.50 7.76
C ARG A 5 -6.87 -5.45 7.36
N VAL A 6 -5.66 -5.87 7.14
CA VAL A 6 -4.64 -5.09 6.44
C VAL A 6 -4.17 -5.86 5.21
N THR A 7 -4.09 -5.16 4.09
CA THR A 7 -3.70 -5.70 2.78
C THR A 7 -2.48 -4.97 2.28
N PHE A 8 -1.43 -5.71 1.93
CA PHE A 8 -0.22 -5.22 1.27
C PHE A 8 -0.29 -5.66 -0.19
N PHE A 9 -0.37 -4.70 -1.10
CA PHE A 9 -0.50 -5.00 -2.52
C PHE A 9 0.84 -5.28 -3.18
N PRO A 10 0.91 -6.20 -4.16
CA PRO A 10 2.11 -6.46 -4.95
C PRO A 10 2.29 -5.37 -6.00
N VAL A 11 3.12 -4.39 -5.69
CA VAL A 11 3.35 -3.20 -6.52
C VAL A 11 4.83 -3.02 -6.90
N GLY A 12 5.64 -4.08 -6.72
CA GLY A 12 7.08 -4.04 -6.95
C GLY A 12 7.79 -3.20 -5.89
N ASN A 13 8.86 -2.49 -6.27
CA ASN A 13 9.51 -1.54 -5.39
C ASN A 13 8.66 -0.27 -5.31
N GLY A 14 7.77 -0.22 -4.34
CA GLY A 14 6.83 0.85 -4.05
C GLY A 14 5.88 0.39 -2.95
N ASP A 15 5.20 1.30 -2.29
CA ASP A 15 4.29 0.96 -1.21
C ASP A 15 2.84 1.21 -1.61
N THR A 16 1.97 0.29 -1.23
CA THR A 16 0.52 0.47 -1.24
C THR A 16 -0.07 -0.47 -0.19
N THR A 17 -0.50 0.11 0.93
CA THR A 17 -1.04 -0.65 2.06
C THR A 17 -2.44 -0.15 2.41
N LEU A 18 -3.42 -1.05 2.44
CA LEU A 18 -4.81 -0.75 2.80
C LEU A 18 -5.15 -1.36 4.17
N ILE A 19 -5.61 -0.52 5.10
CA ILE A 19 -6.17 -0.94 6.38
C ILE A 19 -7.69 -0.72 6.32
N GLU A 20 -8.45 -1.78 6.48
CA GLU A 20 -9.90 -1.76 6.64
C GLU A 20 -10.24 -2.15 8.07
N ALA A 21 -10.79 -1.24 8.85
CA ALA A 21 -11.14 -1.55 10.22
C ALA A 21 -12.22 -0.60 10.77
N ASN A 22 -13.18 -1.15 11.50
CA ASN A 22 -14.21 -0.36 12.18
C ASN A 22 -14.93 0.62 11.23
N ASP A 23 -15.29 0.15 10.04
CA ASP A 23 -15.96 0.91 8.97
C ASP A 23 -15.13 2.11 8.46
N LYS A 24 -13.81 2.03 8.58
CA LYS A 24 -12.84 2.99 8.05
C LYS A 24 -11.88 2.29 7.09
N THR A 25 -11.50 3.04 6.07
CA THR A 25 -10.51 2.65 5.08
C THR A 25 -9.35 3.65 5.11
N ILE A 26 -8.14 3.14 5.27
CA ILE A 26 -6.91 3.93 5.30
C ILE A 26 -5.98 3.36 4.26
N LEU A 27 -5.62 4.15 3.26
CA LEU A 27 -4.61 3.79 2.28
C LEU A 27 -3.33 4.55 2.60
N THR A 28 -2.21 3.85 2.64
CA THR A 28 -0.88 4.44 2.76
C THR A 28 -0.12 4.21 1.47
N ASP A 29 0.32 5.29 0.86
CA ASP A 29 1.02 5.38 -0.42
C ASP A 29 0.28 4.72 -1.60
N ILE A 30 0.73 5.04 -2.83
CA ILE A 30 0.08 4.59 -4.06
C ILE A 30 1.16 4.30 -5.10
N ASN A 31 1.22 3.06 -5.55
CA ASN A 31 2.04 2.69 -6.70
C ASN A 31 1.21 1.90 -7.72
N TYR A 32 0.24 2.57 -8.32
CA TYR A 32 -0.68 1.97 -9.28
C TYR A 32 -0.16 2.14 -10.71
N ARG A 33 0.35 1.07 -11.29
CA ARG A 33 0.97 1.05 -12.63
C ARG A 33 0.15 0.30 -13.67
N CYS A 34 -1.01 -0.24 -13.30
CA CYS A 34 -1.84 -0.96 -14.25
C CYS A 34 -2.42 -0.01 -15.30
N GLU A 35 -2.27 -0.38 -16.58
CA GLU A 35 -3.09 0.16 -17.65
C GLU A 35 -4.43 -0.53 -17.60
N ARG A 36 -5.52 0.24 -17.44
CA ARG A 36 -6.86 -0.33 -17.47
C ARG A 36 -7.09 -1.05 -18.79
N TYR A 37 -7.71 -2.22 -18.73
CA TYR A 37 -8.01 -3.05 -19.91
C TYR A 37 -8.73 -2.27 -21.01
N THR A 38 -9.56 -1.28 -20.64
CA THR A 38 -10.25 -0.36 -21.56
C THR A 38 -9.30 0.49 -22.41
N ASP A 39 -8.15 0.88 -21.88
CA ASP A 39 -7.19 1.71 -22.62
C ASP A 39 -6.41 0.89 -23.64
N ARG A 40 -6.15 -0.40 -23.36
CA ARG A 40 -5.58 -1.33 -24.34
C ARG A 40 -6.52 -1.60 -25.53
N PHE A 41 -7.83 -1.70 -25.28
CA PHE A 41 -8.82 -1.88 -26.35
C PHE A 41 -9.06 -0.61 -27.16
N ARG A 42 -9.01 0.57 -26.52
CA ARG A 42 -9.17 1.85 -27.24
C ARG A 42 -8.01 2.15 -28.19
N SER A 43 -6.78 1.77 -27.83
CA SER A 43 -5.61 1.94 -28.71
C SER A 43 -5.58 0.95 -29.88
N SER A 44 -6.39 -0.11 -29.85
CA SER A 44 -6.53 -1.10 -30.92
C SER A 44 -7.75 -0.88 -31.84
N ILE A 45 -8.58 0.14 -31.55
CA ILE A 45 -9.71 0.51 -32.36
C ILE A 45 -9.33 1.76 -33.18
N ASP A 46 -9.33 1.64 -34.52
CA ASP A 46 -9.08 2.79 -35.38
C ASP A 46 -10.24 3.81 -35.30
N VAL A 47 -10.01 5.00 -35.84
CA VAL A 47 -11.02 6.10 -35.88
C VAL A 47 -12.31 5.73 -36.59
N ASN A 48 -12.39 4.58 -37.26
CA ASN A 48 -13.55 4.04 -37.98
C ASN A 48 -14.24 2.91 -37.20
N GLY A 49 -13.78 2.58 -35.98
CA GLY A 49 -14.38 1.54 -35.13
C GLY A 49 -13.96 0.10 -35.50
N ASN A 50 -12.92 -0.07 -36.34
CA ASN A 50 -12.40 -1.40 -36.66
C ASN A 50 -11.43 -1.85 -35.56
N VAL A 51 -11.70 -3.02 -35.01
CA VAL A 51 -10.76 -3.68 -34.09
C VAL A 51 -9.57 -4.16 -34.92
N GLY A 52 -8.41 -3.57 -34.75
CA GLY A 52 -7.18 -4.03 -35.38
C GLY A 52 -6.94 -5.49 -34.99
N ASN A 53 -6.87 -6.38 -36.00
CA ASN A 53 -6.52 -7.77 -35.73
C ASN A 53 -5.18 -7.82 -35.00
N ALA A 54 -5.14 -8.50 -33.87
CA ALA A 54 -3.91 -8.77 -33.08
C ALA A 54 -2.79 -9.46 -33.93
N ALA A 55 -3.08 -9.83 -35.15
CA ALA A 55 -2.18 -10.44 -36.14
C ALA A 55 -1.28 -9.43 -36.90
N THR A 56 -1.49 -8.11 -36.74
CA THR A 56 -0.67 -7.08 -37.42
C THR A 56 0.33 -6.38 -36.52
N LEU A 57 0.40 -6.72 -35.23
CA LEU A 57 1.54 -6.37 -34.39
C LEU A 57 2.74 -7.18 -34.88
N GLY A 58 3.75 -6.48 -35.39
CA GLY A 58 4.88 -7.11 -36.07
C GLY A 58 5.55 -8.20 -35.21
N HIS A 59 6.14 -9.20 -35.87
CA HIS A 59 6.82 -10.35 -35.24
C HIS A 59 7.88 -9.98 -34.17
N GLU A 60 8.31 -8.72 -34.08
CA GLU A 60 9.24 -8.23 -33.06
C GLU A 60 8.58 -7.95 -31.71
N GLU A 61 7.27 -7.64 -31.65
CA GLU A 61 6.58 -7.44 -30.37
C GLU A 61 6.05 -8.75 -29.76
N ALA A 62 5.83 -9.77 -30.58
CA ALA A 62 5.43 -11.10 -30.12
C ALA A 62 6.57 -11.88 -29.44
N SER A 63 7.83 -11.43 -29.57
CA SER A 63 9.00 -12.05 -28.95
C SER A 63 9.47 -11.38 -27.66
N LYS A 64 8.84 -10.28 -27.24
CA LYS A 64 9.11 -9.72 -25.91
C LYS A 64 8.49 -10.65 -24.87
N PRO A 65 9.28 -11.18 -23.91
CA PRO A 65 8.72 -11.95 -22.82
C PRO A 65 7.63 -11.10 -22.16
N PHE A 66 6.48 -11.71 -21.86
CA PHE A 66 5.32 -11.09 -21.22
C PHE A 66 5.80 -10.11 -20.16
N GLN A 67 5.70 -8.81 -20.45
CA GLN A 67 6.10 -7.77 -19.54
C GLN A 67 5.11 -7.82 -18.38
N TRP A 68 5.61 -8.00 -17.15
CA TRP A 68 4.90 -8.19 -15.91
C TRP A 68 3.61 -7.39 -15.86
N ILE A 69 2.47 -8.07 -15.83
CA ILE A 69 1.18 -7.45 -15.56
C ILE A 69 1.21 -7.14 -14.06
N TYR A 70 1.33 -5.88 -13.72
CA TYR A 70 1.17 -5.43 -12.33
C TYR A 70 -0.21 -5.85 -11.83
N TYR A 71 -0.29 -6.17 -10.54
CA TYR A 71 -1.56 -6.48 -9.91
C TYR A 71 -2.50 -5.27 -9.99
N ASP A 72 -3.72 -5.47 -10.48
CA ASP A 72 -4.74 -4.43 -10.56
C ASP A 72 -5.55 -4.39 -9.27
N PHE A 73 -5.11 -3.57 -8.31
CA PHE A 73 -5.81 -3.41 -7.04
C PHE A 73 -6.95 -2.37 -7.08
N ALA A 74 -7.24 -1.76 -8.23
CA ALA A 74 -8.28 -0.74 -8.33
C ALA A 74 -9.65 -1.26 -7.90
N LEU A 75 -9.99 -2.49 -8.29
CA LEU A 75 -11.26 -3.13 -7.90
C LEU A 75 -11.31 -3.45 -6.41
N ASP A 76 -10.21 -3.95 -5.83
CA ASP A 76 -10.13 -4.23 -4.39
C ASP A 76 -10.32 -2.95 -3.58
N LEU A 77 -9.66 -1.87 -4.01
CA LEU A 77 -9.78 -0.57 -3.37
C LEU A 77 -11.19 0.01 -3.51
N GLN A 78 -11.79 -0.08 -4.71
CA GLN A 78 -13.17 0.35 -4.93
C GLN A 78 -14.13 -0.43 -4.04
N TYR A 79 -13.98 -1.75 -3.97
CA TYR A 79 -14.81 -2.60 -3.11
C TYR A 79 -14.71 -2.22 -1.63
N ALA A 80 -13.49 -2.01 -1.13
CA ALA A 80 -13.26 -1.56 0.24
C ALA A 80 -13.89 -0.18 0.51
N CYS A 81 -13.75 0.75 -0.43
CA CYS A 81 -14.32 2.09 -0.33
C CYS A 81 -15.85 2.10 -0.43
N TYR A 82 -16.44 1.17 -1.18
CA TYR A 82 -17.90 1.04 -1.28
C TYR A 82 -18.51 0.51 0.02
N GLN A 83 -17.90 -0.47 0.66
CA GLN A 83 -18.39 -1.03 1.92
C GLN A 83 -18.29 -0.04 3.08
N SER A 84 -17.29 0.82 3.09
CA SER A 84 -17.12 1.84 4.12
C SER A 84 -18.14 2.98 4.02
N SER A 85 -18.72 3.19 2.84
CA SER A 85 -19.64 4.30 2.57
C SER A 85 -21.12 3.98 2.80
N TYR A 86 -21.46 3.15 3.74
CA TYR A 86 -22.80 2.59 4.05
C TYR A 86 -23.98 3.57 4.11
N ARG A 87 -23.82 4.85 3.83
CA ARG A 87 -24.84 5.89 4.09
C ARG A 87 -25.37 6.70 2.93
N SER A 88 -24.83 6.66 1.73
CA SER A 88 -25.43 7.44 0.65
C SER A 88 -24.96 7.09 -0.76
N ASN A 89 -25.88 6.97 -1.66
CA ASN A 89 -25.80 7.18 -3.11
C ASN A 89 -24.71 6.48 -3.93
N ARG A 90 -24.22 5.29 -3.56
CA ARG A 90 -23.25 4.49 -4.37
C ARG A 90 -21.93 5.22 -4.67
N GLU A 91 -21.49 6.11 -3.82
CA GLU A 91 -20.21 6.78 -3.92
C GLU A 91 -19.09 5.92 -3.31
N TYR A 92 -17.92 5.91 -3.96
CA TYR A 92 -16.73 5.30 -3.43
C TYR A 92 -15.94 6.34 -2.64
N ARG A 93 -15.73 6.09 -1.34
CA ARG A 93 -15.06 7.01 -0.44
C ARG A 93 -13.94 6.33 0.31
N LEU A 94 -12.73 6.87 0.20
CA LEU A 94 -11.60 6.52 1.05
C LEU A 94 -11.60 7.42 2.29
N SER A 95 -11.63 6.82 3.48
CA SER A 95 -11.69 7.60 4.71
C SER A 95 -10.41 8.41 4.96
N LEU A 96 -9.24 7.85 4.61
CA LEU A 96 -7.94 8.50 4.77
C LEU A 96 -6.94 8.02 3.73
N LEU A 97 -6.26 8.95 3.08
CA LEU A 97 -5.04 8.73 2.33
C LEU A 97 -3.86 9.27 3.13
N VAL A 98 -2.84 8.45 3.34
CA VAL A 98 -1.57 8.85 3.94
C VAL A 98 -0.49 8.79 2.87
N LEU A 99 0.21 9.89 2.65
CA LEU A 99 1.34 9.97 1.74
C LEU A 99 2.62 10.16 2.57
N THR A 100 3.48 9.14 2.57
CA THR A 100 4.63 9.09 3.48
C THR A 100 5.72 10.07 3.08
N HIS A 101 6.03 10.17 1.80
CA HIS A 101 7.02 11.09 1.23
C HIS A 101 6.78 11.28 -0.27
N PRO A 102 7.27 12.39 -0.87
CA PRO A 102 6.97 12.74 -2.24
C PRO A 102 7.91 12.05 -3.27
N ASP A 103 8.02 10.72 -3.21
CA ASP A 103 8.70 9.94 -4.25
C ASP A 103 7.69 9.31 -5.21
N GLN A 104 8.09 9.17 -6.47
CA GLN A 104 7.23 8.74 -7.56
C GLN A 104 6.66 7.33 -7.33
N ASN A 105 7.46 6.40 -6.80
CA ASN A 105 7.02 5.02 -6.51
C ASN A 105 5.96 4.91 -5.41
N ASN A 106 5.62 6.04 -4.76
CA ASN A 106 4.58 6.13 -3.72
C ASN A 106 3.44 7.08 -4.09
N LEU A 107 3.43 7.64 -5.32
CA LEU A 107 2.42 8.58 -5.80
C LEU A 107 1.84 8.19 -7.17
N THR A 108 2.38 7.15 -7.82
CA THR A 108 2.00 6.77 -9.19
C THR A 108 0.56 6.29 -9.26
N GLY A 109 -0.22 6.84 -10.19
CA GLY A 109 -1.59 6.43 -10.48
C GLY A 109 -2.66 7.11 -9.63
N PHE A 110 -2.30 8.16 -8.90
CA PHE A 110 -3.26 8.94 -8.11
C PHE A 110 -4.45 9.42 -8.97
N ASP A 111 -4.19 10.01 -10.11
CA ASP A 111 -5.19 10.54 -11.04
C ASP A 111 -6.09 9.48 -11.69
N LYS A 112 -5.61 8.22 -11.71
CA LYS A 112 -6.37 7.07 -12.24
C LYS A 112 -7.36 6.52 -11.22
N LEU A 113 -7.06 6.65 -9.93
CA LEU A 113 -7.84 6.05 -8.83
C LEU A 113 -8.72 7.06 -8.13
N PHE A 114 -8.28 8.31 -7.98
CA PHE A 114 -8.91 9.27 -7.10
C PHE A 114 -9.47 10.48 -7.82
N TYR A 115 -10.61 10.93 -7.32
CA TYR A 115 -11.15 12.24 -7.66
C TYR A 115 -10.32 13.32 -6.95
N HIS A 116 -9.94 14.34 -7.69
CA HIS A 116 -9.29 15.54 -7.19
C HIS A 116 -10.05 16.78 -7.67
N GLY A 117 -10.37 17.69 -6.77
CA GLY A 117 -11.20 18.86 -7.02
C GLY A 117 -12.22 19.10 -5.90
N GLU A 118 -13.17 20.00 -6.16
CA GLU A 118 -14.21 20.36 -5.20
C GLU A 118 -15.18 19.19 -4.96
N PRO A 119 -15.40 18.77 -3.69
CA PRO A 119 -16.28 17.63 -3.41
C PRO A 119 -17.72 17.79 -3.92
N VAL A 120 -18.20 19.03 -4.03
CA VAL A 120 -19.55 19.34 -4.55
C VAL A 120 -19.66 19.05 -6.04
N GLU A 121 -18.55 19.03 -6.75
CA GLU A 121 -18.48 18.73 -8.19
C GLU A 121 -18.23 17.23 -8.47
N PHE A 122 -18.10 16.43 -7.41
CA PHE A 122 -17.92 15.00 -7.54
C PHE A 122 -19.19 14.35 -8.08
N GLU A 123 -19.11 13.87 -9.30
CA GLU A 123 -20.21 13.17 -9.96
C GLU A 123 -19.95 11.66 -9.97
N ASP A 124 -20.98 10.88 -9.63
CA ASP A 124 -20.94 9.42 -9.75
C ASP A 124 -20.95 9.04 -11.26
N ARG A 125 -19.83 8.58 -11.77
CA ARG A 125 -19.71 8.19 -13.17
C ARG A 125 -20.50 6.91 -13.44
N PRO A 126 -21.22 6.81 -14.58
CA PRO A 126 -22.17 5.71 -14.83
C PRO A 126 -21.52 4.35 -15.05
N LYS A 127 -20.22 4.29 -15.39
CA LYS A 127 -19.50 3.03 -15.61
C LYS A 127 -18.60 2.71 -14.43
N GLU A 128 -18.66 1.48 -13.92
CA GLU A 128 -17.85 1.05 -12.78
C GLU A 128 -16.35 1.20 -13.03
N ASP A 129 -15.89 0.91 -14.24
CA ASP A 129 -14.46 1.01 -14.60
C ASP A 129 -13.92 2.45 -14.63
N ASP A 130 -14.81 3.46 -14.73
CA ASP A 130 -14.43 4.88 -14.76
C ASP A 130 -14.64 5.58 -13.40
N LYS A 131 -15.07 4.85 -12.36
CA LYS A 131 -15.37 5.45 -11.06
C LYS A 131 -14.10 5.82 -10.33
N LEU A 132 -13.99 7.11 -10.00
CA LEU A 132 -12.95 7.62 -9.13
C LEU A 132 -13.45 7.58 -7.68
N ILE A 133 -12.49 7.47 -6.76
CA ILE A 133 -12.74 7.41 -5.32
C ILE A 133 -12.54 8.80 -4.74
N LEU A 134 -13.51 9.31 -3.97
CA LEU A 134 -13.37 10.54 -3.23
C LEU A 134 -12.58 10.28 -1.94
N ILE A 135 -11.49 11.00 -1.74
CA ILE A 135 -10.69 10.95 -0.51
C ILE A 135 -11.27 11.91 0.52
N GLU A 136 -11.74 11.42 1.67
CA GLU A 136 -12.30 12.27 2.72
C GLU A 136 -11.24 13.13 3.42
N GLU A 137 -10.09 12.55 3.77
CA GLU A 137 -8.98 13.23 4.44
C GLU A 137 -7.64 12.80 3.86
N ILE A 138 -6.66 13.70 3.80
CA ILE A 138 -5.28 13.40 3.40
C ILE A 138 -4.34 13.76 4.56
N TRP A 139 -3.42 12.85 4.88
CA TRP A 139 -2.28 13.13 5.76
C TRP A 139 -1.00 13.10 4.96
N ILE A 140 -0.19 14.12 5.13
CA ILE A 140 1.08 14.29 4.40
C ILE A 140 2.22 14.65 5.34
N ASN A 141 3.45 14.39 4.90
CA ASN A 141 4.60 15.00 5.55
C ASN A 141 4.79 16.46 5.08
N PRO A 142 5.59 17.27 5.79
CA PRO A 142 5.80 18.68 5.43
C PRO A 142 6.41 18.92 4.04
N CYS A 143 7.16 17.96 3.46
CA CYS A 143 7.79 18.12 2.14
C CYS A 143 6.77 18.28 1.01
N PHE A 144 5.56 17.77 1.18
CA PHE A 144 4.49 17.99 0.19
C PHE A 144 4.03 19.45 0.08
N THR A 145 4.44 20.30 1.00
CA THR A 145 4.17 21.75 0.92
C THR A 145 5.19 22.52 0.09
N ASP A 146 6.30 21.86 -0.30
CA ASP A 146 7.38 22.46 -1.09
C ASP A 146 7.32 21.95 -2.54
N SER A 147 7.06 22.87 -3.47
CA SER A 147 6.93 22.55 -4.90
C SER A 147 8.21 22.01 -5.56
N LYS A 148 9.36 22.09 -4.89
CA LYS A 148 10.62 21.52 -5.42
C LYS A 148 10.56 19.99 -5.59
N PHE A 149 9.65 19.33 -4.88
CA PHE A 149 9.43 17.88 -4.96
C PHE A 149 8.35 17.48 -5.99
N GLU A 150 7.66 18.46 -6.60
CA GLU A 150 6.66 18.21 -7.64
C GLU A 150 7.33 17.76 -8.93
N THR A 151 6.88 16.65 -9.50
CA THR A 151 7.22 16.15 -10.83
C THR A 151 5.99 16.20 -11.73
N ASP A 152 6.14 15.98 -13.04
CA ASP A 152 4.98 15.96 -13.94
C ASP A 152 3.99 14.85 -13.55
N GLU A 153 4.49 13.69 -13.11
CA GLU A 153 3.66 12.55 -12.70
C GLU A 153 2.95 12.78 -11.37
N SER A 154 3.60 13.46 -10.41
CA SER A 154 3.03 13.75 -9.09
C SER A 154 2.18 15.03 -9.06
N LYS A 155 2.16 15.80 -10.14
CA LYS A 155 1.45 17.08 -10.24
C LYS A 155 -0.03 17.03 -9.80
N PRO A 156 -0.85 16.02 -10.16
CA PRO A 156 -2.23 15.93 -9.67
C PRO A 156 -2.32 15.86 -8.14
N VAL A 157 -1.41 15.13 -7.50
CA VAL A 157 -1.33 15.02 -6.04
C VAL A 157 -1.03 16.38 -5.42
N PHE A 158 0.03 17.06 -5.91
CA PHE A 158 0.43 18.38 -5.40
C PHE A 158 -0.65 19.44 -5.60
N GLN A 159 -1.36 19.41 -6.73
CA GLN A 159 -2.48 20.30 -7.00
C GLN A 159 -3.63 20.09 -6.00
N GLU A 160 -3.99 18.85 -5.71
CA GLU A 160 -5.05 18.54 -4.74
C GLU A 160 -4.63 18.90 -3.31
N ILE A 161 -3.39 18.62 -2.92
CA ILE A 161 -2.82 19.05 -1.64
C ILE A 161 -2.89 20.58 -1.51
N LYS A 162 -2.41 21.31 -2.51
CA LYS A 162 -2.42 22.77 -2.53
C LYS A 162 -3.85 23.33 -2.45
N ARG A 163 -4.82 22.74 -3.16
CA ARG A 163 -6.23 23.11 -3.08
C ARG A 163 -6.73 23.02 -1.64
N ARG A 164 -6.49 21.86 -0.98
CA ARG A 164 -6.94 21.64 0.41
C ARG A 164 -6.23 22.54 1.41
N LEU A 165 -4.92 22.77 1.27
CA LEU A 165 -4.16 23.68 2.12
C LEU A 165 -4.67 25.12 2.02
N ASN A 166 -5.08 25.57 0.83
CA ASN A 166 -5.64 26.92 0.63
C ASN A 166 -7.00 27.12 1.34
N LEU A 167 -7.71 26.05 1.69
CA LEU A 167 -8.96 26.11 2.45
C LEU A 167 -8.75 26.15 3.96
N GLN A 168 -7.52 25.94 4.45
CA GLN A 168 -7.25 25.92 5.89
C GLN A 168 -7.71 27.20 6.59
N GLY A 169 -8.39 27.01 7.72
CA GLY A 169 -9.01 28.10 8.48
C GLY A 169 -10.42 28.51 8.02
N SER A 170 -10.92 27.95 6.90
CA SER A 170 -12.30 28.11 6.47
C SER A 170 -13.18 26.97 6.98
N LYS A 171 -14.51 27.14 6.94
CA LYS A 171 -15.45 26.05 7.27
C LYS A 171 -15.42 24.93 6.25
N GLU A 172 -15.11 25.24 5.01
CA GLU A 172 -15.00 24.29 3.92
C GLU A 172 -13.89 23.25 4.15
N SER A 173 -12.82 23.64 4.87
CA SER A 173 -11.71 22.75 5.20
C SER A 173 -12.10 21.56 6.09
N GLU A 174 -13.22 21.65 6.80
CA GLU A 174 -13.72 20.60 7.69
C GLU A 174 -14.57 19.55 6.95
N LEU A 175 -14.95 19.83 5.71
CA LEU A 175 -15.79 18.94 4.92
C LEU A 175 -14.98 17.72 4.40
N ASN A 176 -15.66 16.58 4.33
CA ASN A 176 -15.11 15.40 3.68
C ASN A 176 -14.77 15.71 2.21
N GLY A 177 -13.53 15.38 1.81
CA GLY A 177 -13.00 15.76 0.50
C GLY A 177 -12.15 17.04 0.52
N ASN A 178 -12.12 17.77 1.64
CA ASN A 178 -11.30 18.97 1.82
C ASN A 178 -10.31 18.85 2.99
N ARG A 179 -10.50 17.86 3.87
CA ARG A 179 -9.63 17.72 5.05
C ARG A 179 -8.21 17.31 4.67
N ILE A 180 -7.26 18.00 5.28
CA ILE A 180 -5.83 17.71 5.15
C ILE A 180 -5.11 17.98 6.45
N SER A 181 -4.10 17.15 6.76
CA SER A 181 -3.22 17.37 7.91
C SER A 181 -1.77 17.19 7.49
N VAL A 182 -0.96 18.18 7.80
CA VAL A 182 0.50 18.08 7.69
C VAL A 182 1.00 17.49 9.01
N LEU A 183 1.68 16.34 8.93
CA LEU A 183 2.13 15.61 10.11
C LEU A 183 3.63 15.78 10.31
N GLU A 184 3.98 16.24 11.49
CA GLU A 184 5.35 16.35 11.96
C GLU A 184 5.41 15.79 13.38
N ALA A 185 6.32 14.88 13.62
CA ALA A 185 6.52 14.32 14.95
C ALA A 185 7.38 15.25 15.81
N SER A 186 7.01 15.40 17.06
CA SER A 186 7.95 15.91 18.07
C SER A 186 8.91 14.80 18.51
N PRO A 187 10.00 15.10 19.22
CA PRO A 187 10.86 14.06 19.81
C PRO A 187 10.13 13.07 20.73
N SER A 188 8.97 13.47 21.27
CA SER A 188 8.09 12.59 22.06
C SER A 188 7.04 11.86 21.21
N GLY A 189 7.01 12.08 19.89
CA GLY A 189 6.02 11.60 18.94
C GLY A 189 4.77 12.47 18.88
N LEU A 190 3.93 12.12 17.91
CA LEU A 190 2.61 12.70 17.74
C LEU A 190 1.59 11.56 17.76
N VAL A 191 0.63 11.63 18.68
CA VAL A 191 -0.52 10.71 18.67
C VAL A 191 -1.68 11.40 17.98
N LYS A 192 -2.20 10.77 16.92
CA LYS A 192 -3.38 11.25 16.22
C LYS A 192 -4.46 10.17 16.24
N THR A 193 -5.55 10.46 16.94
CA THR A 193 -6.73 9.59 16.97
C THR A 193 -7.50 9.78 15.67
N PHE A 194 -7.55 8.75 14.83
CA PHE A 194 -8.33 8.78 13.59
C PHE A 194 -9.79 8.41 13.84
N SER A 195 -10.00 7.40 14.70
CA SER A 195 -11.33 7.01 15.17
C SER A 195 -11.22 6.44 16.59
N ARG A 196 -12.36 6.15 17.22
CA ARG A 196 -12.39 5.58 18.58
C ARG A 196 -11.47 4.36 18.77
N ASN A 197 -11.27 3.57 17.71
CA ASN A 197 -10.54 2.31 17.77
C ASN A 197 -9.28 2.31 16.90
N ILE A 198 -8.92 3.43 16.28
CA ILE A 198 -7.77 3.55 15.39
C ILE A 198 -6.95 4.78 15.78
N GLU A 199 -5.72 4.54 16.20
CA GLU A 199 -4.76 5.56 16.56
C GLU A 199 -3.49 5.43 15.70
N ALA A 200 -3.00 6.57 15.22
CA ALA A 200 -1.69 6.69 14.58
C ALA A 200 -0.69 7.27 15.57
N TYR A 201 0.41 6.56 15.77
CA TYR A 201 1.56 7.08 16.50
C TYR A 201 2.63 7.46 15.48
N VAL A 202 2.78 8.75 15.23
CA VAL A 202 3.72 9.31 14.24
C VAL A 202 5.08 9.46 14.90
N LEU A 203 6.07 8.75 14.39
CA LEU A 203 7.43 8.66 14.91
C LEU A 203 8.42 9.55 14.13
N SER A 204 8.12 9.85 12.87
CA SER A 204 8.91 10.65 11.91
C SER A 204 7.95 11.34 10.93
N PRO A 205 8.37 12.47 10.29
CA PRO A 205 9.63 13.16 10.49
C PRO A 205 9.66 14.02 11.75
N VAL A 206 10.85 14.18 12.31
CA VAL A 206 11.15 15.23 13.27
C VAL A 206 12.02 16.25 12.54
N ILE A 207 11.44 17.38 12.19
CA ILE A 207 12.17 18.42 11.44
C ILE A 207 12.95 19.29 12.42
N SER A 208 14.26 19.20 12.37
CA SER A 208 15.18 20.14 13.04
C SER A 208 15.69 21.13 12.00
N GLY A 209 15.40 22.39 12.18
CA GLY A 209 15.39 23.52 11.25
C GLY A 209 16.64 23.88 10.45
N GLU A 210 17.69 23.08 10.33
CA GLU A 210 18.94 23.48 9.67
C GLU A 210 19.40 22.59 8.50
N ASP A 211 18.90 21.37 8.37
CA ASP A 211 19.30 20.47 7.29
C ASP A 211 18.18 20.30 6.27
N GLN A 212 18.53 20.33 4.98
CA GLN A 212 17.62 19.84 3.93
C GLN A 212 17.79 18.30 3.89
N PRO A 213 16.94 17.54 4.56
CA PRO A 213 17.06 16.08 4.55
C PRO A 213 16.79 15.54 3.15
N ASP A 214 17.40 14.38 2.86
CA ASP A 214 16.99 13.56 1.72
C ASP A 214 15.48 13.30 1.80
N VAL A 215 14.82 13.15 0.66
CA VAL A 215 13.37 12.93 0.61
C VAL A 215 12.96 11.72 1.42
N ASN A 216 13.75 10.63 1.40
CA ASN A 216 13.52 9.42 2.17
C ASN A 216 13.64 9.65 3.68
N ASP A 217 14.55 10.54 4.11
CA ASP A 217 14.72 10.92 5.52
C ASP A 217 13.54 11.71 6.08
N THR A 218 12.64 12.16 5.22
CA THR A 218 11.40 12.86 5.59
C THR A 218 10.18 11.94 5.69
N SER A 219 10.34 10.66 5.40
CA SER A 219 9.24 9.69 5.41
C SER A 219 8.46 9.72 6.71
N LEU A 220 7.13 9.72 6.58
CA LEU A 220 6.24 9.46 7.72
C LEU A 220 6.45 8.02 8.18
N VAL A 221 6.95 7.87 9.39
CA VAL A 221 6.95 6.57 10.08
C VAL A 221 5.78 6.55 11.03
N ILE A 222 4.81 5.70 10.75
CA ILE A 222 3.57 5.61 11.53
C ILE A 222 3.40 4.20 12.08
N ARG A 223 3.20 4.10 13.40
CA ARG A 223 2.70 2.90 14.03
C ARG A 223 1.19 3.02 14.26
N TRP A 224 0.43 2.29 13.50
CA TRP A 224 -1.00 2.15 13.69
C TRP A 224 -1.32 1.23 14.86
N THR A 225 -2.29 1.63 15.66
CA THR A 225 -2.89 0.80 16.69
C THR A 225 -4.36 0.65 16.35
N VAL A 226 -4.75 -0.57 15.97
CA VAL A 226 -6.12 -0.90 15.58
C VAL A 226 -6.72 -1.84 16.60
N LYS A 227 -7.79 -1.38 17.28
CA LYS A 227 -8.50 -2.17 18.28
C LYS A 227 -9.69 -2.87 17.64
N VAL A 228 -9.71 -4.21 17.70
CA VAL A 228 -10.73 -5.05 17.10
C VAL A 228 -11.16 -6.09 18.12
N PHE A 229 -12.46 -6.18 18.39
CA PHE A 229 -13.05 -7.16 19.33
C PHE A 229 -12.38 -7.18 20.72
N GLY A 230 -11.81 -6.07 21.16
CA GLY A 230 -11.13 -5.95 22.44
C GLY A 230 -9.63 -6.31 22.40
N GLY A 231 -9.12 -6.82 21.29
CA GLY A 231 -7.69 -7.01 21.04
C GLY A 231 -7.05 -5.78 20.39
N THR A 232 -5.72 -5.78 20.36
CA THR A 232 -4.91 -4.70 19.80
C THR A 232 -3.99 -5.24 18.72
N ASN A 233 -4.04 -4.64 17.55
CA ASN A 233 -3.17 -4.95 16.43
C ASN A 233 -2.28 -3.74 16.14
N ARG A 234 -0.97 -3.94 16.06
CA ARG A 234 0.03 -2.90 15.84
C ARG A 234 0.72 -3.09 14.50
N ILE A 235 0.57 -2.12 13.62
CA ILE A 235 1.10 -2.15 12.25
C ILE A 235 2.06 -0.98 12.11
N MET A 236 3.34 -1.27 11.82
CA MET A 236 4.38 -0.27 11.60
C MET A 236 4.60 -0.09 10.10
N LEU A 237 4.37 1.12 9.60
CA LEU A 237 4.62 1.53 8.22
C LEU A 237 5.72 2.59 8.23
N GLY A 238 6.83 2.32 7.58
CA GLY A 238 8.03 3.15 7.65
C GLY A 238 8.30 4.02 6.43
N GLY A 239 7.51 3.87 5.35
CA GLY A 239 7.87 4.46 4.06
C GLY A 239 9.32 4.10 3.71
N ASP A 240 10.05 5.04 3.12
CA ASP A 240 11.43 4.83 2.74
C ASP A 240 12.46 5.33 3.77
N ALA A 241 12.04 5.39 5.03
CA ALA A 241 12.88 5.85 6.13
C ALA A 241 14.23 5.14 6.19
N THR A 242 15.31 5.93 6.09
CA THR A 242 16.68 5.42 6.11
C THR A 242 17.17 5.14 7.53
N VAL A 243 18.35 4.55 7.63
CA VAL A 243 19.02 4.25 8.91
C VAL A 243 19.12 5.48 9.82
N GLY A 244 19.26 6.69 9.27
CA GLY A 244 19.30 7.93 10.04
C GLY A 244 18.01 8.23 10.77
N VAL A 245 16.88 7.93 10.14
CA VAL A 245 15.55 8.09 10.74
C VAL A 245 15.38 7.08 11.89
N TRP A 246 15.71 5.81 11.64
CA TRP A 246 15.57 4.75 12.64
C TRP A 246 16.49 4.94 13.84
N ASP A 247 17.68 5.49 13.63
CA ASP A 247 18.59 5.88 14.73
C ASP A 247 17.96 6.95 15.62
N ARG A 248 17.39 8.01 15.01
CA ARG A 248 16.70 9.08 15.75
C ARG A 248 15.48 8.54 16.50
N ILE A 249 14.69 7.66 15.86
CA ILE A 249 13.56 7.00 16.50
C ILE A 249 14.03 6.23 17.73
N TRP A 250 15.10 5.42 17.62
CA TRP A 250 15.63 4.72 18.79
C TRP A 250 16.07 5.67 19.90
N GLN A 251 16.84 6.71 19.57
CA GLN A 251 17.30 7.70 20.56
C GLN A 251 16.14 8.33 21.33
N ASN A 252 15.04 8.62 20.65
CA ASN A 252 13.86 9.24 21.25
C ASN A 252 13.05 8.26 22.12
N TYR A 253 13.02 6.97 21.76
CA TYR A 253 12.10 6.01 22.37
C TYR A 253 12.74 4.85 23.11
N GLN A 254 14.08 4.78 23.22
CA GLN A 254 14.79 3.69 23.92
C GLN A 254 14.34 3.46 25.36
N ASN A 255 13.82 4.51 26.04
CA ASN A 255 13.27 4.43 27.40
C ASN A 255 11.75 4.16 27.41
N ASN A 256 11.10 4.03 26.26
CA ASN A 256 9.68 3.77 26.12
C ASN A 256 9.39 2.97 24.84
N THR A 257 9.97 1.78 24.77
CA THR A 257 9.96 0.94 23.57
C THR A 257 8.58 0.40 23.19
N ASP A 258 7.62 0.43 24.11
CA ASP A 258 6.22 0.10 23.79
C ASP A 258 5.66 0.94 22.63
N LYS A 259 6.22 2.15 22.42
CA LYS A 259 5.84 3.02 21.31
C LYS A 259 6.33 2.50 19.96
N LEU A 260 7.33 1.64 19.97
CA LEU A 260 7.93 1.04 18.79
C LEU A 260 7.45 -0.39 18.53
N SER A 261 6.70 -1.00 19.47
CA SER A 261 6.27 -2.38 19.33
C SER A 261 5.29 -2.58 18.16
N TRP A 262 5.45 -3.69 17.44
CA TRP A 262 4.64 -4.01 16.27
C TRP A 262 4.36 -5.52 16.16
N ASN A 263 3.21 -5.86 15.59
CA ASN A 263 2.86 -7.21 15.17
C ASN A 263 3.12 -7.41 13.67
N ILE A 264 2.97 -6.33 12.87
CA ILE A 264 3.31 -6.32 11.44
C ILE A 264 4.21 -5.12 11.19
N LEU A 265 5.33 -5.37 10.52
CA LEU A 265 6.24 -4.34 10.01
C LEU A 265 6.27 -4.40 8.49
N LEU A 266 5.95 -3.31 7.81
CA LEU A 266 6.34 -3.12 6.43
C LEU A 266 7.83 -2.78 6.42
N ALA A 267 8.64 -3.64 5.77
CA ALA A 267 10.08 -3.46 5.69
C ALA A 267 10.41 -2.12 5.01
N PRO A 268 10.98 -1.14 5.73
CA PRO A 268 11.23 0.18 5.19
C PRO A 268 12.06 0.17 3.91
N HIS A 269 11.77 1.12 3.03
CA HIS A 269 12.47 1.33 1.78
C HIS A 269 12.58 0.04 0.96
N HIS A 270 11.43 -0.66 0.81
CA HIS A 270 11.29 -1.89 0.01
C HIS A 270 12.32 -2.97 0.37
N CYS A 271 12.60 -3.13 1.68
CA CYS A 271 13.64 -4.02 2.20
C CYS A 271 15.06 -3.60 1.77
N SER A 272 15.34 -2.27 1.69
CA SER A 272 16.69 -1.77 1.45
C SER A 272 17.58 -1.97 2.66
N ILE A 273 18.88 -2.21 2.38
CA ILE A 273 19.91 -2.21 3.43
C ILE A 273 20.08 -0.81 4.04
N ASP A 274 19.75 0.26 3.29
CA ASP A 274 19.88 1.65 3.73
C ASP A 274 18.93 2.00 4.90
N ALA A 275 17.91 1.18 5.16
CA ALA A 275 17.08 1.31 6.35
C ALA A 275 17.81 0.93 7.65
N MET A 276 18.91 0.18 7.59
CA MET A 276 19.58 -0.36 8.78
C MET A 276 21.11 -0.24 8.78
N ALA A 277 21.70 0.22 7.67
CA ALA A 277 23.15 0.33 7.55
C ALA A 277 23.56 1.60 6.78
N ARG A 278 24.76 2.09 7.04
CA ARG A 278 25.39 3.18 6.29
C ARG A 278 26.61 2.70 5.55
N LYS A 279 26.89 3.26 4.39
CA LYS A 279 28.19 3.07 3.73
C LYS A 279 29.27 3.85 4.48
N ASN A 280 30.35 3.16 4.84
CA ASN A 280 31.53 3.80 5.38
C ASN A 280 32.39 4.43 4.28
N GLN A 281 33.51 5.07 4.64
CA GLN A 281 34.39 5.77 3.70
C GLN A 281 35.01 4.88 2.60
N VAL A 282 35.05 3.56 2.82
CA VAL A 282 35.53 2.60 1.82
C VAL A 282 34.39 1.90 1.05
N GLY A 283 33.15 2.40 1.22
CA GLY A 283 31.98 1.92 0.48
C GLY A 283 31.37 0.64 1.05
N LYS A 284 31.82 0.15 2.23
CA LYS A 284 31.27 -1.02 2.90
C LYS A 284 30.11 -0.63 3.81
N TYR A 285 29.06 -1.42 3.82
CA TYR A 285 27.93 -1.23 4.76
C TYR A 285 28.31 -1.58 6.20
N GLU A 286 27.94 -0.68 7.10
CA GLU A 286 28.05 -0.86 8.55
C GLU A 286 26.65 -0.71 9.17
N TYR A 287 26.21 -1.75 9.86
CA TYR A 287 24.89 -1.78 10.50
C TYR A 287 24.83 -0.86 11.70
N SER A 288 23.73 -0.12 11.83
CA SER A 288 23.44 0.63 13.04
C SER A 288 22.76 -0.25 14.08
N GLU A 289 23.35 -0.37 15.25
CA GLU A 289 22.73 -1.05 16.39
C GLU A 289 21.41 -0.37 16.80
N ASN A 290 21.34 0.95 16.73
CA ASN A 290 20.16 1.70 17.12
C ASN A 290 19.00 1.44 16.16
N ALA A 291 19.26 1.50 14.84
CA ALA A 291 18.24 1.18 13.83
C ALA A 291 17.73 -0.27 13.99
N LEU A 292 18.65 -1.23 14.18
CA LEU A 292 18.26 -2.62 14.41
C LEU A 292 17.45 -2.79 15.70
N LYS A 293 17.78 -2.05 16.77
CA LYS A 293 16.98 -2.06 18.02
C LYS A 293 15.60 -1.43 17.80
N ALA A 294 15.49 -0.33 17.05
CA ALA A 294 14.22 0.29 16.75
C ALA A 294 13.31 -0.64 15.92
N LEU A 295 13.86 -1.25 14.87
CA LEU A 295 13.16 -2.20 14.01
C LEU A 295 12.85 -3.53 14.70
N GLY A 296 13.62 -3.88 15.73
CA GLY A 296 13.54 -5.16 16.46
C GLY A 296 12.45 -5.24 17.53
N GLN A 297 11.55 -4.26 17.65
CA GLN A 297 10.52 -4.23 18.70
C GLN A 297 9.28 -5.08 18.33
N VAL A 298 9.54 -6.31 17.90
CA VAL A 298 8.49 -7.28 17.55
C VAL A 298 7.68 -7.69 18.78
N GLU A 299 6.36 -7.77 18.61
CA GLU A 299 5.41 -8.21 19.65
C GLU A 299 4.70 -9.51 19.21
N GLY A 300 4.80 -10.54 20.04
CA GLY A 300 4.25 -11.87 19.75
C GLY A 300 4.94 -12.53 18.55
N ASP A 301 4.15 -13.24 17.76
CA ASP A 301 4.60 -13.89 16.50
C ASP A 301 4.51 -12.89 15.34
N GLY A 302 5.28 -11.82 15.39
CA GLY A 302 5.22 -10.75 14.41
C GLY A 302 5.57 -11.18 13.00
N PHE A 303 5.14 -10.38 12.01
CA PHE A 303 5.39 -10.58 10.59
C PHE A 303 6.12 -9.39 10.00
N VAL A 304 7.02 -9.64 9.06
CA VAL A 304 7.62 -8.60 8.21
C VAL A 304 7.10 -8.79 6.79
N VAL A 305 6.57 -7.72 6.19
CA VAL A 305 6.16 -7.70 4.79
C VAL A 305 7.14 -6.83 4.02
N SER A 306 7.64 -7.33 2.91
CA SER A 306 8.52 -6.59 2.00
C SER A 306 7.77 -6.23 0.73
N SER A 307 7.36 -4.98 0.59
CA SER A 307 6.79 -4.43 -0.65
C SER A 307 7.91 -4.16 -1.64
N SER A 308 8.39 -5.23 -2.27
CA SER A 308 9.54 -5.19 -3.18
C SER A 308 9.41 -6.26 -4.25
N LYS A 309 10.17 -6.11 -5.33
CA LYS A 309 10.43 -7.22 -6.25
C LYS A 309 11.02 -8.42 -5.51
N GLU A 310 11.05 -9.58 -6.17
CA GLU A 310 11.70 -10.78 -5.65
C GLU A 310 13.12 -10.47 -5.12
N ILE A 311 13.40 -10.91 -3.89
CA ILE A 311 14.72 -10.70 -3.25
C ILE A 311 15.62 -11.90 -3.55
N LYS A 312 16.66 -11.68 -4.33
CA LYS A 312 17.63 -12.70 -4.73
C LYS A 312 18.91 -12.66 -3.91
N LEU A 313 19.62 -13.76 -3.82
CA LEU A 313 20.85 -13.92 -3.01
C LEU A 313 21.93 -12.83 -3.28
N ASN A 314 21.97 -12.27 -4.46
CA ASN A 314 22.97 -11.27 -4.86
C ASN A 314 22.41 -9.85 -4.93
N ASP A 315 21.20 -9.63 -4.39
CA ASP A 315 20.62 -8.28 -4.33
C ASP A 315 21.27 -7.50 -3.17
N ASP A 316 21.97 -6.43 -3.53
CA ASP A 316 22.84 -5.74 -2.59
C ASP A 316 22.14 -4.59 -1.84
N VAL A 317 21.24 -3.84 -2.52
CA VAL A 317 20.75 -2.57 -1.98
C VAL A 317 19.23 -2.52 -1.89
N LEU A 318 18.51 -2.67 -3.01
CA LEU A 318 17.08 -2.41 -3.12
C LEU A 318 16.40 -3.38 -4.11
N PRO A 319 15.71 -4.42 -3.67
CA PRO A 319 15.74 -4.94 -2.30
C PRO A 319 17.09 -5.53 -1.94
N SER A 320 17.34 -5.80 -0.65
CA SER A 320 18.59 -6.37 -0.17
C SER A 320 18.42 -7.72 0.47
N TRP A 321 19.21 -8.70 0.02
CA TRP A 321 19.28 -10.02 0.65
C TRP A 321 19.77 -9.94 2.10
N GLU A 322 20.79 -9.11 2.36
CA GLU A 322 21.33 -8.95 3.72
C GLU A 322 20.30 -8.32 4.67
N ALA A 323 19.51 -7.34 4.18
CA ALA A 323 18.42 -6.76 4.96
C ALA A 323 17.37 -7.82 5.31
N LYS A 324 16.96 -8.66 4.34
CA LYS A 324 16.06 -9.81 4.59
C LYS A 324 16.60 -10.72 5.68
N GLN A 325 17.90 -11.07 5.65
CA GLN A 325 18.52 -11.91 6.68
C GLN A 325 18.46 -11.27 8.07
N LYS A 326 18.58 -9.93 8.16
CA LYS A 326 18.42 -9.20 9.43
C LYS A 326 17.00 -9.29 9.96
N TYR A 327 16.00 -9.12 9.09
CA TYR A 327 14.59 -9.26 9.49
C TYR A 327 14.26 -10.69 9.95
N LEU A 328 14.76 -11.72 9.26
CA LEU A 328 14.63 -13.12 9.71
C LEU A 328 15.24 -13.34 11.10
N GLY A 329 16.40 -12.71 11.36
CA GLY A 329 17.02 -12.71 12.68
C GLY A 329 16.19 -11.99 13.75
N ILE A 330 15.58 -10.85 13.43
CA ILE A 330 14.66 -10.12 14.30
C ILE A 330 13.45 -10.97 14.65
N LEU A 331 12.85 -11.63 13.66
CA LEU A 331 11.69 -12.51 13.83
C LEU A 331 12.06 -13.82 14.55
N LYS A 332 13.34 -14.19 14.62
CA LYS A 332 13.79 -15.51 15.04
C LYS A 332 13.10 -16.62 14.23
N ASP A 333 12.99 -16.39 12.92
CA ASP A 333 12.26 -17.21 11.95
C ASP A 333 13.26 -17.89 11.01
N ALA A 334 13.76 -19.04 11.42
CA ALA A 334 14.76 -19.78 10.66
C ALA A 334 14.17 -20.32 9.33
N ASP A 335 12.88 -20.62 9.30
CA ASP A 335 12.20 -21.19 8.15
C ASP A 335 11.70 -20.13 7.17
N GLY A 336 11.73 -18.85 7.57
CA GLY A 336 11.33 -17.72 6.73
C GLY A 336 9.83 -17.61 6.48
N THR A 337 9.01 -18.23 7.32
CA THR A 337 7.54 -18.29 7.14
C THR A 337 6.82 -17.00 7.50
N ARG A 338 7.48 -16.13 8.28
CA ARG A 338 6.91 -14.84 8.73
C ARG A 338 7.51 -13.62 8.02
N PHE A 339 8.39 -13.84 7.05
CA PHE A 339 8.86 -12.81 6.13
C PHE A 339 8.16 -12.98 4.79
N LEU A 340 7.24 -12.08 4.46
CA LEU A 340 6.33 -12.19 3.33
C LEU A 340 6.67 -11.16 2.26
N ASN A 341 6.54 -11.55 0.99
CA ASN A 341 6.70 -10.63 -0.14
C ASN A 341 5.51 -10.80 -1.10
N PRO A 342 4.68 -9.75 -1.29
CA PRO A 342 3.51 -9.84 -2.16
C PRO A 342 3.83 -10.11 -3.63
N ASP A 343 4.99 -9.67 -4.13
CA ASP A 343 5.42 -9.87 -5.52
C ASP A 343 5.87 -11.31 -5.79
N THR A 344 6.27 -12.02 -4.75
CA THR A 344 6.65 -13.42 -4.85
C THR A 344 5.73 -14.24 -3.96
N ARG A 345 4.94 -15.12 -4.51
CA ARG A 345 4.17 -16.11 -3.76
C ARG A 345 5.06 -17.11 -2.99
N ALA A 346 6.21 -16.67 -2.47
CA ALA A 346 7.18 -17.53 -1.80
C ALA A 346 6.63 -18.29 -0.57
N ASN A 347 5.35 -18.13 -0.22
CA ASN A 347 4.72 -18.77 0.92
C ASN A 347 3.55 -19.70 0.57
N ALA A 348 3.28 -19.94 -0.71
CA ALA A 348 2.46 -21.11 -1.05
C ALA A 348 3.35 -22.35 -0.85
N PRO A 349 2.97 -23.34 -0.02
CA PRO A 349 3.70 -24.59 0.02
C PRO A 349 3.77 -25.13 -1.41
N LEU A 350 4.98 -25.41 -1.89
CA LEU A 350 5.29 -26.01 -3.18
C LEU A 350 4.67 -27.42 -3.26
N LEU A 351 3.36 -27.50 -3.36
CA LEU A 351 2.64 -28.71 -3.68
C LEU A 351 1.92 -28.52 -5.01
N TYR A 352 2.71 -28.75 -6.07
CA TYR A 352 2.27 -29.21 -7.37
C TYR A 352 1.00 -28.61 -7.99
N SER A 353 1.16 -27.55 -8.79
CA SER A 353 0.44 -27.49 -10.06
C SER A 353 1.26 -26.74 -11.11
N PRO A 354 1.67 -27.36 -12.22
CA PRO A 354 2.41 -26.70 -13.31
C PRO A 354 1.53 -25.76 -14.15
N LEU A 355 0.32 -25.44 -13.71
CA LEU A 355 -0.66 -24.59 -14.41
C LEU A 355 -1.17 -23.42 -13.56
N GLN A 356 -0.62 -23.18 -12.39
CA GLN A 356 -0.96 -21.98 -11.64
C GLN A 356 0.00 -20.88 -12.08
N ASP A 357 -0.53 -19.92 -12.82
CA ASP A 357 0.18 -18.68 -13.18
C ASP A 357 0.80 -18.09 -11.91
N ASP A 358 2.13 -17.88 -11.91
CA ASP A 358 2.89 -17.20 -10.87
C ASP A 358 2.51 -15.70 -10.87
N LYS A 359 1.26 -15.38 -10.51
CA LYS A 359 0.79 -14.00 -10.44
C LYS A 359 1.07 -13.47 -9.05
N PRO A 360 1.58 -12.23 -8.94
CA PRO A 360 1.66 -11.54 -7.66
C PRO A 360 0.30 -11.49 -6.98
N GLU A 361 0.23 -11.77 -5.67
CA GLU A 361 -1.00 -11.69 -4.90
C GLU A 361 -0.79 -10.85 -3.63
N PRO A 362 -1.82 -10.11 -3.21
CA PRO A 362 -1.76 -9.37 -1.96
C PRO A 362 -1.47 -10.28 -0.76
N VAL A 363 -0.67 -9.75 0.17
CA VAL A 363 -0.54 -10.32 1.51
C VAL A 363 -1.62 -9.69 2.38
N VAL A 364 -2.52 -10.53 2.91
CA VAL A 364 -3.67 -10.09 3.70
C VAL A 364 -3.58 -10.65 5.11
N PHE A 365 -3.78 -9.80 6.11
CA PHE A 365 -3.95 -10.21 7.49
C PHE A 365 -5.32 -9.83 8.00
N ASN A 366 -6.06 -10.79 8.55
CA ASN A 366 -7.25 -10.53 9.33
C ASN A 366 -6.84 -9.99 10.71
N LEU A 367 -7.36 -8.81 11.08
CA LEU A 367 -7.12 -8.22 12.40
C LEU A 367 -8.08 -8.85 13.39
N THR A 368 -7.53 -9.56 14.37
CA THR A 368 -8.32 -10.33 15.33
C THR A 368 -8.11 -9.85 16.77
N LYS A 369 -8.84 -10.44 17.68
CA LYS A 369 -8.68 -10.19 19.12
C LYS A 369 -7.32 -10.66 19.64
N GLU A 370 -6.78 -11.72 19.05
CA GLU A 370 -5.52 -12.33 19.43
C GLU A 370 -4.31 -11.69 18.75
N GLY A 371 -4.53 -10.78 17.83
CA GLY A 371 -3.53 -10.16 16.96
C GLY A 371 -3.79 -10.43 15.49
N PRO A 372 -2.93 -9.98 14.57
CA PRO A 372 -3.10 -10.22 13.14
C PRO A 372 -2.88 -11.70 12.82
N ALA A 373 -3.80 -12.25 12.01
CA ALA A 373 -3.72 -13.61 11.48
C ALA A 373 -3.59 -13.55 9.95
N LEU A 374 -2.54 -14.20 9.42
CA LEU A 374 -2.35 -14.28 7.97
C LEU A 374 -3.57 -14.97 7.33
N ASP A 375 -4.13 -14.34 6.31
CA ASP A 375 -5.22 -14.92 5.52
C ASP A 375 -4.60 -15.90 4.50
N GLU A 376 -4.44 -17.14 4.91
CA GLU A 376 -3.99 -18.18 4.02
C GLU A 376 -5.12 -18.58 3.08
N PRO A 377 -4.88 -18.66 1.76
CA PRO A 377 -5.88 -19.22 0.86
C PRO A 377 -6.25 -20.62 1.37
N ALA A 378 -7.54 -20.88 1.51
CA ALA A 378 -8.03 -22.20 1.93
C ALA A 378 -7.32 -23.26 1.06
N PRO A 379 -6.78 -24.35 1.66
CA PRO A 379 -6.15 -25.40 0.89
C PRO A 379 -7.12 -25.84 -0.21
N ALA A 380 -6.66 -25.82 -1.46
CA ALA A 380 -7.48 -26.17 -2.60
C ALA A 380 -8.15 -27.51 -2.30
N SER A 381 -9.48 -27.52 -2.16
CA SER A 381 -10.24 -28.75 -2.03
C SER A 381 -9.80 -29.68 -3.16
N PRO A 382 -9.53 -30.97 -2.90
CA PRO A 382 -9.16 -31.88 -3.96
C PRO A 382 -10.26 -31.79 -5.04
N HIS A 383 -9.87 -31.29 -6.19
CA HIS A 383 -10.78 -30.95 -7.29
C HIS A 383 -11.63 -32.15 -7.67
N THR A 384 -12.92 -32.05 -7.42
CA THR A 384 -13.89 -32.66 -8.31
C THR A 384 -13.88 -31.81 -9.59
N PRO A 385 -13.52 -32.35 -10.75
CA PRO A 385 -13.52 -31.56 -11.98
C PRO A 385 -14.95 -31.08 -12.23
N HIS A 386 -15.19 -29.78 -12.14
CA HIS A 386 -16.43 -29.21 -12.58
C HIS A 386 -16.56 -29.51 -14.09
N LYS A 387 -17.47 -30.43 -14.42
CA LYS A 387 -17.93 -30.58 -15.79
C LYS A 387 -18.43 -29.21 -16.25
N ILE A 388 -17.72 -28.62 -17.19
CA ILE A 388 -18.23 -27.49 -17.97
C ILE A 388 -19.42 -28.06 -18.75
N VAL A 389 -20.61 -27.79 -18.31
CA VAL A 389 -21.81 -28.03 -19.09
C VAL A 389 -21.86 -26.87 -20.11
N PRO A 390 -21.84 -27.14 -21.41
CA PRO A 390 -22.05 -26.10 -22.39
C PRO A 390 -23.41 -25.48 -22.16
N VAL A 391 -23.47 -24.19 -21.90
CA VAL A 391 -24.72 -23.44 -21.91
C VAL A 391 -25.10 -23.29 -23.37
N GLU A 392 -26.16 -23.96 -23.81
CA GLU A 392 -26.80 -23.69 -25.09
C GLU A 392 -27.18 -22.22 -25.14
N THR A 393 -26.68 -21.52 -26.17
CA THR A 393 -26.99 -20.12 -26.44
C THR A 393 -28.44 -20.02 -26.88
N GLY A 394 -29.35 -19.71 -25.95
CA GLY A 394 -30.65 -19.15 -26.24
C GLY A 394 -30.49 -17.65 -26.32
N ASN A 395 -30.85 -17.07 -27.48
CA ASN A 395 -30.98 -15.63 -27.67
C ASN A 395 -31.99 -15.09 -26.68
N ASP A 396 -31.56 -14.24 -25.77
CA ASP A 396 -32.41 -13.20 -25.18
C ASP A 396 -31.52 -12.12 -24.51
N GLU A 397 -31.89 -10.89 -24.83
CA GLU A 397 -31.30 -9.63 -24.43
C GLU A 397 -31.34 -9.43 -22.90
N PHE A 398 -30.25 -8.91 -22.36
CA PHE A 398 -30.13 -8.29 -21.02
C PHE A 398 -30.41 -9.15 -19.78
N GLY A 399 -29.36 -9.56 -19.07
CA GLY A 399 -29.50 -10.02 -17.69
C GLY A 399 -28.31 -10.71 -17.06
N TYR A 400 -27.37 -9.98 -16.49
CA TYR A 400 -26.41 -10.53 -15.53
C TYR A 400 -27.15 -10.88 -14.24
N LYS A 401 -27.34 -12.17 -13.98
CA LYS A 401 -27.78 -12.67 -12.67
C LYS A 401 -26.58 -13.15 -11.88
N TRP A 402 -26.31 -12.47 -10.78
CA TRP A 402 -25.41 -12.94 -9.73
C TRP A 402 -26.15 -13.96 -8.87
N ASN A 403 -25.60 -15.17 -8.77
CA ASN A 403 -26.07 -16.14 -7.78
C ASN A 403 -25.16 -16.03 -6.54
N MET A 404 -25.64 -15.34 -5.51
CA MET A 404 -25.15 -15.56 -4.18
C MET A 404 -25.68 -16.92 -3.66
N LYS A 405 -24.80 -17.82 -3.28
CA LYS A 405 -25.13 -18.89 -2.35
C LYS A 405 -24.53 -18.55 -0.99
N VAL A 406 -25.42 -18.56 -0.02
CA VAL A 406 -25.22 -18.43 1.42
C VAL A 406 -24.33 -19.55 1.94
#